data_9ee3b7f3373adfebf2d5e88fa3c5fc2d
#
_entry.id   9ee3b7f3373adfebf2d5e88fa3c5fc2d
#
_cell.length_a   1.000
_cell.length_b   1.000
_cell.length_c   1.000
_cell.angle_alpha   90.00
_cell.angle_beta   90.00
_cell.angle_gamma   90.00
#
_symmetry.space_group_name_H-M   'P 1'
#
loop_
_entity.id
_entity.type
_entity.pdbx_description
1 polymer ?
#
loop_
_entity_poly.entity_id
_entity_poly.type
_entity_poly.pdbx_seq_one_letter_code
_entity_poly.pdbx_strand_id
1 'polypeptide(L)'
;GNLLQQMYNTADSIIVGNFVGSNALAAVGSSGSPIYLLIGFSQGLAVGAGVVVSQYLGAGDHKETREAVHTSLAIAVVMGLLLTVGGVACGRALLVAMNTPAEVLADAVTYIRIYFGGVLFSVVYNMTAGILNAAGNSRRSLVYLAWASVTNIVLDFVFIVGLRMGVAGAAIATDLSQLVSCVLSLRFLMKSEDACRVELSAIRLHRKMAGRIIRVGLPTGIQNMVISF
;
A
#
# COMPACT_ATOMS: atom_id res chain seq x y z
N GLY A 1 8.83 9.36 -0.82
CA GLY A 1 7.75 8.54 -1.06
C GLY A 1 6.43 9.16 -1.47
N ASN A 2 5.87 10.07 -0.66
CA ASN A 2 4.53 10.63 -0.94
C ASN A 2 4.48 11.40 -2.26
N LEU A 3 5.51 12.19 -2.55
CA LEU A 3 5.58 12.95 -3.80
C LEU A 3 5.55 12.03 -5.01
N LEU A 4 6.33 10.94 -4.98
CA LEU A 4 6.40 9.99 -6.08
C LEU A 4 5.07 9.24 -6.25
N GLN A 5 4.41 8.86 -5.16
CA GLN A 5 3.07 8.25 -5.22
C GLN A 5 2.04 9.21 -5.81
N GLN A 6 2.08 10.49 -5.43
CA GLN A 6 1.20 11.50 -6.01
C GLN A 6 1.46 11.70 -7.49
N MET A 7 2.72 11.67 -7.92
CA MET A 7 3.07 11.79 -9.33
C MET A 7 2.48 10.66 -10.17
N TYR A 8 2.59 9.42 -9.74
CA TYR A 8 2.03 8.33 -10.53
C TYR A 8 0.50 8.27 -10.44
N ASN A 9 -0.11 8.68 -9.34
CA ASN A 9 -1.56 8.82 -9.25
C ASN A 9 -2.07 9.89 -10.22
N THR A 10 -1.36 11.01 -10.34
CA THR A 10 -1.67 12.06 -11.30
C THR A 10 -1.55 11.55 -12.73
N ALA A 11 -0.47 10.83 -13.05
CA ALA A 11 -0.27 10.23 -14.37
C ALA A 11 -1.39 9.24 -14.71
N ASP A 12 -1.78 8.41 -13.75
CA ASP A 12 -2.89 7.46 -13.88
C ASP A 12 -4.19 8.18 -14.22
N SER A 13 -4.50 9.26 -13.49
CA SER A 13 -5.69 10.08 -13.71
C SER A 13 -5.68 10.75 -15.10
N ILE A 14 -4.53 11.25 -15.54
CA ILE A 14 -4.38 11.86 -16.87
C ILE A 14 -4.66 10.82 -17.96
N ILE A 15 -4.12 9.63 -17.84
CA ILE A 15 -4.30 8.55 -18.81
C ILE A 15 -5.78 8.13 -18.85
N VAL A 16 -6.39 7.92 -17.70
CA VAL A 16 -7.81 7.56 -17.63
C VAL A 16 -8.69 8.66 -18.23
N GLY A 17 -8.45 9.91 -17.87
CA GLY A 17 -9.25 11.04 -18.37
C GLY A 17 -9.16 11.20 -19.88
N ASN A 18 -7.97 11.01 -20.47
CA ASN A 18 -7.75 11.22 -21.90
C ASN A 18 -8.21 10.04 -22.76
N PHE A 19 -8.09 8.81 -22.28
CA PHE A 19 -8.33 7.61 -23.09
C PHE A 19 -9.62 6.87 -22.75
N VAL A 20 -10.21 7.10 -21.59
CA VAL A 20 -11.47 6.43 -21.19
C VAL A 20 -12.63 7.41 -21.17
N GLY A 21 -12.43 8.60 -20.59
CA GLY A 21 -13.43 9.66 -20.58
C GLY A 21 -13.63 10.29 -19.20
N SER A 22 -14.49 11.31 -19.15
CA SER A 22 -14.76 12.10 -17.95
C SER A 22 -15.48 11.30 -16.85
N ASN A 23 -16.38 10.39 -17.22
CA ASN A 23 -17.09 9.56 -16.25
C ASN A 23 -16.14 8.57 -15.58
N ALA A 24 -15.20 8.00 -16.31
CA ALA A 24 -14.17 7.12 -15.76
C ALA A 24 -13.23 7.89 -14.83
N LEU A 25 -12.84 9.11 -15.20
CA LEU A 25 -12.03 9.98 -14.33
C LEU A 25 -12.76 10.32 -13.04
N ALA A 26 -14.05 10.62 -13.10
CA ALA A 26 -14.87 10.88 -11.93
C ALA A 26 -15.01 9.63 -11.04
N ALA A 27 -15.09 8.44 -11.64
CA ALA A 27 -15.13 7.18 -10.89
C ALA A 27 -13.85 6.94 -10.11
N VAL A 28 -12.68 7.16 -10.72
CA VAL A 28 -11.38 7.05 -10.06
C VAL A 28 -11.26 8.10 -8.96
N GLY A 29 -11.68 9.33 -9.23
CA GLY A 29 -11.65 10.42 -8.24
C GLY A 29 -12.55 10.15 -7.03
N SER A 30 -13.75 9.62 -7.26
CA SER A 30 -14.68 9.26 -6.18
C SER A 30 -14.14 8.15 -5.29
N SER A 31 -13.37 7.23 -5.85
CA SER A 31 -12.74 6.14 -5.10
C SER A 31 -11.50 6.61 -4.33
N GLY A 32 -10.96 7.79 -4.65
CA GLY A 32 -9.70 8.27 -4.10
C GLY A 32 -9.72 8.49 -2.60
N SER A 33 -10.78 9.09 -2.06
CA SER A 33 -10.85 9.41 -0.63
C SER A 33 -10.77 8.18 0.27
N PRO A 34 -11.56 7.09 0.06
CA PRO A 34 -11.37 5.87 0.87
C PRO A 34 -10.00 5.26 0.71
N ILE A 35 -9.45 5.28 -0.51
CA ILE A 35 -8.12 4.74 -0.79
C ILE A 35 -7.04 5.53 -0.03
N TYR A 36 -7.09 6.87 -0.08
CA TYR A 36 -6.12 7.71 0.63
C TYR A 36 -6.19 7.55 2.14
N LEU A 37 -7.40 7.42 2.70
CA LEU A 37 -7.54 7.16 4.14
C LEU A 37 -6.85 5.85 4.55
N LEU A 38 -7.08 4.79 3.80
CA LEU A 38 -6.50 3.47 4.11
C LEU A 38 -4.99 3.44 3.89
N ILE A 39 -4.51 4.09 2.83
CA ILE A 39 -3.06 4.22 2.58
C ILE A 39 -2.41 5.04 3.70
N GLY A 40 -3.01 6.16 4.10
CA GLY A 40 -2.50 6.99 5.20
C GLY A 40 -2.42 6.22 6.50
N PHE A 41 -3.44 5.45 6.83
CA PHE A 41 -3.44 4.59 8.01
C PHE A 41 -2.32 3.54 7.94
N SER A 42 -2.22 2.86 6.79
CA SER A 42 -1.19 1.85 6.55
C SER A 42 0.23 2.42 6.64
N GLN A 43 0.47 3.59 6.05
CA GLN A 43 1.76 4.28 6.13
C GLN A 43 2.09 4.70 7.57
N GLY A 44 1.11 5.20 8.32
CA GLY A 44 1.31 5.57 9.71
C GLY A 44 1.66 4.36 10.58
N LEU A 45 0.99 3.24 10.37
CA LEU A 45 1.30 2.00 11.07
C LEU A 45 2.72 1.51 10.71
N ALA A 46 3.11 1.64 9.45
CA ALA A 46 4.46 1.30 8.99
C ALA A 46 5.53 2.20 9.63
N VAL A 47 5.27 3.49 9.78
CA VAL A 47 6.15 4.42 10.49
C VAL A 47 6.31 3.99 11.95
N GLY A 48 5.21 3.64 12.61
CA GLY A 48 5.25 3.14 13.99
C GLY A 48 6.07 1.86 14.13
N ALA A 49 5.88 0.91 13.22
CA ALA A 49 6.67 -0.31 13.18
C ALA A 49 8.15 -0.01 12.95
N GLY A 50 8.45 0.93 12.05
CA GLY A 50 9.81 1.39 11.80
C GLY A 50 10.47 1.99 13.03
N VAL A 51 9.73 2.76 13.83
CA VAL A 51 10.22 3.30 15.09
C VAL A 51 10.63 2.20 16.05
N VAL A 52 9.79 1.17 16.22
CA VAL A 52 10.10 0.03 17.10
C VAL A 52 11.32 -0.73 16.61
N VAL A 53 11.40 -1.03 15.32
CA VAL A 53 12.55 -1.71 14.71
C VAL A 53 13.82 -0.87 14.91
N SER A 54 13.74 0.43 14.67
CA SER A 54 14.85 1.35 14.81
C SER A 54 15.37 1.41 16.25
N GLN A 55 14.49 1.40 17.25
CA GLN A 55 14.86 1.39 18.66
C GLN A 55 15.66 0.15 19.04
N TYR A 56 15.21 -1.03 18.62
CA TYR A 56 15.92 -2.27 18.91
C TYR A 56 17.20 -2.41 18.11
N LEU A 57 17.21 -1.97 16.86
CA LEU A 57 18.39 -1.98 16.02
C LEU A 57 19.47 -1.06 16.59
N GLY A 58 19.10 0.15 17.02
CA GLY A 58 20.01 1.10 17.65
C GLY A 58 20.55 0.62 18.99
N ALA A 59 19.79 -0.17 19.72
CA ALA A 59 20.20 -0.78 20.98
C ALA A 59 21.12 -2.01 20.79
N GLY A 60 21.31 -2.45 19.55
CA GLY A 60 22.12 -3.64 19.25
C GLY A 60 21.45 -4.96 19.61
N ASP A 61 20.14 -4.96 19.87
CA ASP A 61 19.39 -6.16 20.24
C ASP A 61 18.89 -6.88 18.99
N HIS A 62 19.70 -7.77 18.43
CA HIS A 62 19.40 -8.48 17.20
C HIS A 62 18.17 -9.39 17.31
N LYS A 63 17.98 -10.03 18.47
CA LYS A 63 16.85 -10.93 18.70
C LYS A 63 15.52 -10.16 18.65
N GLU A 64 15.43 -9.05 19.38
CA GLU A 64 14.22 -8.21 19.42
C GLU A 64 13.99 -7.49 18.09
N THR A 65 15.04 -7.06 17.40
CA THR A 65 14.95 -6.49 16.05
C THR A 65 14.34 -7.49 15.09
N ARG A 66 14.84 -8.72 15.08
CA ARG A 66 14.31 -9.78 14.22
C ARG A 66 12.84 -10.06 14.51
N GLU A 67 12.48 -10.15 15.78
CA GLU A 67 11.11 -10.37 16.23
C GLU A 67 10.21 -9.22 15.78
N ALA A 68 10.67 -7.96 15.93
CA ALA A 68 9.92 -6.78 15.50
C ALA A 68 9.68 -6.77 13.98
N VAL A 69 10.70 -7.09 13.18
CA VAL A 69 10.59 -7.15 11.72
C VAL A 69 9.55 -8.20 11.29
N HIS A 70 9.65 -9.40 11.82
CA HIS A 70 8.74 -10.49 11.43
C HIS A 70 7.31 -10.26 11.93
N THR A 71 7.15 -9.70 13.13
CA THR A 71 5.84 -9.34 13.68
C THR A 71 5.20 -8.21 12.86
N SER A 72 5.99 -7.22 12.44
CA SER A 72 5.51 -6.13 11.58
C SER A 72 4.97 -6.66 10.26
N LEU A 73 5.69 -7.60 9.63
CA LEU A 73 5.23 -8.23 8.39
C LEU A 73 3.98 -9.08 8.60
N ALA A 74 3.88 -9.78 9.73
CA ALA A 74 2.67 -10.53 10.09
C ALA A 74 1.46 -9.60 10.25
N ILE A 75 1.65 -8.46 10.91
CA ILE A 75 0.61 -7.43 11.04
C ILE A 75 0.19 -6.93 9.67
N ALA A 76 1.16 -6.65 8.79
CA ALA A 76 0.88 -6.17 7.44
C ALA A 76 0.06 -7.17 6.63
N VAL A 77 0.40 -8.46 6.70
CA VAL A 77 -0.34 -9.51 5.99
C VAL A 77 -1.76 -9.63 6.53
N VAL A 78 -1.93 -9.67 7.85
CA VAL A 78 -3.27 -9.75 8.47
C VAL A 78 -4.12 -8.53 8.11
N MET A 79 -3.56 -7.33 8.27
CA MET A 79 -4.27 -6.09 7.95
C MET A 79 -4.60 -6.01 6.45
N GLY A 80 -3.65 -6.39 5.59
CA GLY A 80 -3.85 -6.42 4.15
C GLY A 80 -4.95 -7.38 3.72
N LEU A 81 -5.00 -8.57 4.32
CA LEU A 81 -6.07 -9.53 4.05
C LEU A 81 -7.43 -9.02 4.53
N LEU A 82 -7.49 -8.41 5.72
CA LEU A 82 -8.73 -7.83 6.23
C LEU A 82 -9.21 -6.69 5.34
N LEU A 83 -8.32 -5.81 4.89
CA LEU A 83 -8.66 -4.72 3.99
C LEU A 83 -9.11 -5.23 2.62
N THR A 84 -8.46 -6.27 2.10
CA THR A 84 -8.84 -6.90 0.83
C THR A 84 -10.26 -7.44 0.91
N VAL A 85 -10.55 -8.26 1.92
CA VAL A 85 -11.89 -8.85 2.10
C VAL A 85 -12.93 -7.77 2.37
N GLY A 86 -12.65 -6.86 3.29
CA GLY A 86 -13.56 -5.77 3.65
C GLY A 86 -13.82 -4.82 2.50
N GLY A 87 -12.76 -4.43 1.76
CA GLY A 87 -12.87 -3.51 0.63
C GLY A 87 -13.66 -4.10 -0.53
N VAL A 88 -13.42 -5.36 -0.87
CA VAL A 88 -14.16 -6.05 -1.94
C VAL A 88 -15.63 -6.24 -1.54
N ALA A 89 -15.88 -6.65 -0.30
CA ALA A 89 -17.24 -6.89 0.19
C ALA A 89 -18.05 -5.61 0.39
N CYS A 90 -17.41 -4.55 0.92
CA CYS A 90 -18.08 -3.32 1.35
C CYS A 90 -17.86 -2.13 0.42
N GLY A 91 -17.12 -2.29 -0.67
CA GLY A 91 -16.77 -1.19 -1.57
C GLY A 91 -17.98 -0.45 -2.13
N ARG A 92 -18.98 -1.19 -2.60
CA ARG A 92 -20.23 -0.59 -3.11
C ARG A 92 -20.98 0.18 -2.03
N ALA A 93 -21.15 -0.40 -0.85
CA ALA A 93 -21.84 0.22 0.27
C ALA A 93 -21.15 1.53 0.69
N LEU A 94 -19.82 1.53 0.71
CA LEU A 94 -19.03 2.72 1.04
C LEU A 94 -19.24 3.84 0.01
N LEU A 95 -19.21 3.52 -1.27
CA LEU A 95 -19.40 4.51 -2.34
C LEU A 95 -20.85 5.07 -2.32
N VAL A 96 -21.82 4.23 -2.07
CA VAL A 96 -23.22 4.68 -1.93
C VAL A 96 -23.34 5.62 -0.71
N ALA A 97 -22.72 5.27 0.41
CA ALA A 97 -22.73 6.11 1.61
C ALA A 97 -22.05 7.46 1.40
N MET A 98 -21.08 7.53 0.47
CA MET A 98 -20.39 8.77 0.10
C MET A 98 -21.14 9.61 -0.94
N ASN A 99 -22.38 9.23 -1.29
CA ASN A 99 -23.21 9.92 -2.28
C ASN A 99 -22.57 9.98 -3.68
N THR A 100 -21.90 8.91 -4.09
CA THR A 100 -21.32 8.82 -5.43
C THR A 100 -22.44 8.91 -6.48
N PRO A 101 -22.29 9.79 -7.52
CA PRO A 101 -23.34 9.91 -8.55
C PRO A 101 -23.62 8.57 -9.24
N ALA A 102 -24.90 8.31 -9.53
CA ALA A 102 -25.31 7.06 -10.14
C ALA A 102 -24.64 6.79 -11.49
N GLU A 103 -24.29 7.84 -12.23
CA GLU A 103 -23.65 7.78 -13.55
C GLU A 103 -22.25 7.18 -13.50
N VAL A 104 -21.54 7.36 -12.38
CA VAL A 104 -20.16 6.87 -12.20
C VAL A 104 -20.07 5.73 -11.19
N LEU A 105 -21.16 5.37 -10.54
CA LEU A 105 -21.16 4.38 -9.45
C LEU A 105 -20.66 3.02 -9.91
N ALA A 106 -21.10 2.53 -11.06
CA ALA A 106 -20.69 1.23 -11.59
C ALA A 106 -19.18 1.16 -11.81
N ASP A 107 -18.61 2.19 -12.45
CA ASP A 107 -17.17 2.29 -12.70
C ASP A 107 -16.38 2.44 -11.40
N ALA A 108 -16.88 3.24 -10.47
CA ALA A 108 -16.26 3.43 -9.16
C ALA A 108 -16.25 2.12 -8.35
N VAL A 109 -17.32 1.35 -8.38
CA VAL A 109 -17.40 0.04 -7.72
C VAL A 109 -16.39 -0.94 -8.35
N THR A 110 -16.32 -0.99 -9.67
CA THR A 110 -15.34 -1.83 -10.37
C THR A 110 -13.91 -1.45 -9.98
N TYR A 111 -13.59 -0.18 -10.02
CA TYR A 111 -12.26 0.33 -9.67
C TYR A 111 -11.89 -0.02 -8.22
N ILE A 112 -12.76 0.29 -7.27
CA ILE A 112 -12.47 0.10 -5.86
C ILE A 112 -12.36 -1.39 -5.49
N ARG A 113 -13.18 -2.24 -6.08
CA ARG A 113 -13.12 -3.69 -5.84
C ARG A 113 -11.82 -4.29 -6.34
N ILE A 114 -11.39 -3.93 -7.55
CA ILE A 114 -10.13 -4.40 -8.11
C ILE A 114 -8.96 -3.85 -7.30
N TYR A 115 -8.99 -2.57 -6.96
CA TYR A 115 -7.95 -1.95 -6.15
C TYR A 115 -7.78 -2.65 -4.80
N PHE A 116 -8.86 -2.87 -4.07
CA PHE A 116 -8.80 -3.57 -2.79
C PHE A 116 -8.48 -5.05 -2.93
N GLY A 117 -8.74 -5.65 -4.09
CA GLY A 117 -8.30 -7.02 -4.38
C GLY A 117 -6.79 -7.19 -4.32
N GLY A 118 -6.03 -6.12 -4.59
CA GLY A 118 -4.57 -6.11 -4.54
C GLY A 118 -3.99 -5.25 -3.41
N VAL A 119 -4.79 -4.72 -2.51
CA VAL A 119 -4.31 -3.81 -1.45
C VAL A 119 -3.32 -4.49 -0.49
N LEU A 120 -3.37 -5.80 -0.36
CA LEU A 120 -2.40 -6.57 0.43
C LEU A 120 -0.96 -6.24 0.02
N PHE A 121 -0.69 -6.16 -1.28
CA PHE A 121 0.65 -5.85 -1.79
C PHE A 121 1.09 -4.44 -1.39
N SER A 122 0.18 -3.47 -1.44
CA SER A 122 0.45 -2.10 -1.02
C SER A 122 0.77 -2.03 0.47
N VAL A 123 -0.01 -2.69 1.31
CA VAL A 123 0.18 -2.71 2.76
C VAL A 123 1.51 -3.37 3.13
N VAL A 124 1.81 -4.52 2.52
CA VAL A 124 3.08 -5.21 2.75
C VAL A 124 4.26 -4.37 2.28
N TYR A 125 4.15 -3.72 1.12
CA TYR A 125 5.20 -2.81 0.65
C TYR A 125 5.43 -1.65 1.62
N ASN A 126 4.37 -1.00 2.10
CA ASN A 126 4.48 0.12 3.04
C ASN A 126 5.21 -0.33 4.33
N MET A 127 4.86 -1.50 4.84
CA MET A 127 5.52 -2.05 6.02
C MET A 127 6.99 -2.37 5.74
N THR A 128 7.29 -2.97 4.61
CA THR A 128 8.65 -3.29 4.18
C THR A 128 9.48 -2.02 3.99
N ALA A 129 8.89 -0.97 3.41
CA ALA A 129 9.54 0.34 3.26
C ALA A 129 9.84 0.96 4.63
N GLY A 130 8.94 0.82 5.60
CA GLY A 130 9.17 1.26 6.98
C GLY A 130 10.36 0.55 7.62
N ILE A 131 10.48 -0.74 7.40
CA ILE A 131 11.63 -1.54 7.89
C ILE A 131 12.91 -1.10 7.19
N LEU A 132 12.90 -0.90 5.87
CA LEU A 132 14.06 -0.43 5.11
C LEU A 132 14.51 0.96 5.61
N ASN A 133 13.57 1.86 5.86
CA ASN A 133 13.88 3.19 6.40
C ASN A 133 14.51 3.10 7.80
N ALA A 134 13.99 2.22 8.65
CA ALA A 134 14.53 1.98 9.98
C ALA A 134 15.96 1.41 9.93
N ALA A 135 16.25 0.58 8.94
CA ALA A 135 17.58 -0.01 8.73
C ALA A 135 18.57 0.95 8.03
N GLY A 136 18.15 2.17 7.71
CA GLY A 136 18.98 3.16 7.01
C GLY A 136 19.00 3.02 5.49
N ASN A 137 18.11 2.21 4.92
CA ASN A 137 18.03 1.92 3.48
C ASN A 137 16.86 2.64 2.80
N SER A 138 16.57 3.89 3.19
CA SER A 138 15.46 4.66 2.62
C SER A 138 15.59 4.86 1.10
N ARG A 139 16.80 4.92 0.58
CA ARG A 139 17.06 5.02 -0.86
C ARG A 139 16.53 3.80 -1.61
N ARG A 140 16.64 2.60 -1.03
CA ARG A 140 16.13 1.37 -1.65
C ARG A 140 14.60 1.40 -1.77
N SER A 141 13.90 1.87 -0.73
CA SER A 141 12.44 1.98 -0.79
C SER A 141 12.00 2.94 -1.89
N LEU A 142 12.70 4.06 -2.08
CA LEU A 142 12.42 5.01 -3.15
C LEU A 142 12.68 4.40 -4.54
N VAL A 143 13.76 3.65 -4.70
CA VAL A 143 14.08 2.96 -5.96
C VAL A 143 12.98 1.98 -6.33
N TYR A 144 12.50 1.19 -5.37
CA TYR A 144 11.43 0.21 -5.64
C TYR A 144 10.10 0.88 -5.95
N LEU A 145 9.81 2.00 -5.28
CA LEU A 145 8.62 2.80 -5.59
C LEU A 145 8.73 3.41 -6.99
N ALA A 146 9.92 3.86 -7.41
CA ALA A 146 10.15 4.36 -8.77
C ALA A 146 9.92 3.26 -9.82
N TRP A 147 10.40 2.05 -9.58
CA TRP A 147 10.12 0.91 -10.47
C TRP A 147 8.63 0.61 -10.55
N ALA A 148 7.93 0.64 -9.40
CA ALA A 148 6.48 0.47 -9.38
C ALA A 148 5.77 1.55 -10.19
N SER A 149 6.21 2.81 -10.08
CA SER A 149 5.62 3.94 -10.81
C SER A 149 5.80 3.77 -12.32
N VAL A 150 6.98 3.39 -12.77
CA VAL A 150 7.24 3.11 -14.20
C VAL A 150 6.37 1.96 -14.69
N THR A 151 6.28 0.88 -13.91
CA THR A 151 5.44 -0.28 -14.23
C THR A 151 3.97 0.14 -14.34
N ASN A 152 3.50 0.97 -13.41
CA ASN A 152 2.12 1.47 -13.42
C ASN A 152 1.83 2.24 -14.71
N ILE A 153 2.70 3.17 -15.09
CA ILE A 153 2.51 3.98 -16.28
C ILE A 153 2.51 3.10 -17.54
N VAL A 154 3.46 2.18 -17.66
CA VAL A 154 3.54 1.26 -18.80
C VAL A 154 2.29 0.39 -18.89
N LEU A 155 1.84 -0.18 -17.76
CA LEU A 155 0.66 -1.03 -17.73
C LEU A 155 -0.63 -0.24 -17.97
N ASP A 156 -0.71 1.02 -17.54
CA ASP A 156 -1.83 1.90 -17.88
C ASP A 156 -1.95 2.04 -19.42
N PHE A 157 -0.86 2.31 -20.10
CA PHE A 157 -0.89 2.38 -21.56
C PHE A 157 -1.30 1.05 -22.18
N VAL A 158 -0.77 -0.07 -21.68
CA VAL A 158 -1.10 -1.40 -22.22
C VAL A 158 -2.58 -1.72 -21.98
N PHE A 159 -3.08 -1.55 -20.76
CA PHE A 159 -4.43 -2.00 -20.40
C PHE A 159 -5.51 -1.01 -20.81
N ILE A 160 -5.25 0.30 -20.72
CA ILE A 160 -6.25 1.32 -21.01
C ILE A 160 -6.26 1.64 -22.51
N VAL A 161 -5.10 1.91 -23.08
CA VAL A 161 -4.99 2.32 -24.50
C VAL A 161 -5.01 1.10 -25.42
N GLY A 162 -4.20 0.08 -25.11
CA GLY A 162 -4.06 -1.10 -25.95
C GLY A 162 -5.23 -2.07 -25.86
N LEU A 163 -5.60 -2.49 -24.64
CA LEU A 163 -6.65 -3.48 -24.38
C LEU A 163 -8.03 -2.86 -24.13
N ARG A 164 -8.10 -1.55 -23.97
CA ARG A 164 -9.34 -0.78 -23.74
C ARG A 164 -10.16 -1.30 -22.54
N MET A 165 -9.46 -1.61 -21.45
CA MET A 165 -10.09 -2.16 -20.25
C MET A 165 -10.80 -1.11 -19.37
N GLY A 166 -10.65 0.18 -19.70
CA GLY A 166 -11.26 1.26 -18.93
C GLY A 166 -10.70 1.40 -17.52
N VAL A 167 -11.55 1.70 -16.53
CA VAL A 167 -11.12 1.86 -15.13
C VAL A 167 -10.59 0.56 -14.53
N ALA A 168 -11.08 -0.59 -14.99
CA ALA A 168 -10.55 -1.89 -14.55
C ALA A 168 -9.07 -2.02 -14.91
N GLY A 169 -8.67 -1.54 -16.08
CA GLY A 169 -7.26 -1.53 -16.50
C GLY A 169 -6.39 -0.69 -15.58
N ALA A 170 -6.86 0.50 -15.20
CA ALA A 170 -6.15 1.38 -14.26
C ALA A 170 -5.96 0.71 -12.90
N ALA A 171 -6.99 0.08 -12.36
CA ALA A 171 -6.93 -0.60 -11.06
C ALA A 171 -5.99 -1.81 -11.11
N ILE A 172 -6.05 -2.62 -12.16
CA ILE A 172 -5.16 -3.78 -12.33
C ILE A 172 -3.71 -3.32 -12.49
N ALA A 173 -3.46 -2.26 -13.25
CA ALA A 173 -2.13 -1.70 -13.41
C ALA A 173 -1.55 -1.27 -12.06
N THR A 174 -2.34 -0.63 -11.22
CA THR A 174 -1.94 -0.21 -9.88
C THR A 174 -1.61 -1.43 -9.00
N ASP A 175 -2.47 -2.44 -9.00
CA ASP A 175 -2.25 -3.66 -8.21
C ASP A 175 -0.96 -4.39 -8.63
N LEU A 176 -0.73 -4.53 -9.93
CA LEU A 176 0.47 -5.18 -10.45
C LEU A 176 1.74 -4.37 -10.14
N SER A 177 1.66 -3.04 -10.19
CA SER A 177 2.79 -2.19 -9.84
C SER A 177 3.14 -2.29 -8.35
N GLN A 178 2.13 -2.37 -7.48
CA GLN A 178 2.34 -2.60 -6.05
C GLN A 178 2.94 -3.98 -5.78
N LEU A 179 2.54 -4.99 -6.53
CA LEU A 179 3.14 -6.32 -6.45
C LEU A 179 4.63 -6.26 -6.79
N VAL A 180 5.02 -5.52 -7.83
CA VAL A 180 6.43 -5.34 -8.21
C VAL A 180 7.24 -4.75 -7.06
N SER A 181 6.79 -3.64 -6.47
CA SER A 181 7.50 -3.03 -5.35
C SER A 181 7.55 -3.94 -4.13
N CYS A 182 6.47 -4.65 -3.84
CA CYS A 182 6.38 -5.59 -2.74
C CYS A 182 7.41 -6.73 -2.89
N VAL A 183 7.46 -7.35 -4.07
CA VAL A 183 8.37 -8.46 -4.35
C VAL A 183 9.83 -7.99 -4.29
N LEU A 184 10.15 -6.84 -4.90
CA LEU A 184 11.51 -6.32 -4.90
C LEU A 184 12.00 -6.01 -3.49
N SER A 185 11.19 -5.36 -2.69
CA SER A 185 11.56 -4.98 -1.32
C SER A 185 11.67 -6.18 -0.39
N LEU A 186 10.75 -7.14 -0.47
CA LEU A 186 10.83 -8.37 0.31
C LEU A 186 12.07 -9.20 -0.08
N ARG A 187 12.34 -9.31 -1.37
CA ARG A 187 13.52 -10.04 -1.86
C ARG A 187 14.81 -9.43 -1.32
N PHE A 188 14.90 -8.10 -1.29
CA PHE A 188 16.05 -7.42 -0.73
C PHE A 188 16.24 -7.77 0.76
N LEU A 189 15.17 -7.72 1.56
CA LEU A 189 15.24 -8.07 2.99
C LEU A 189 15.54 -9.55 3.21
N MET A 190 15.03 -10.43 2.35
CA MET A 190 15.31 -11.87 2.45
C MET A 190 16.78 -12.20 2.16
N LYS A 191 17.45 -11.38 1.36
CA LYS A 191 18.87 -11.53 1.03
C LYS A 191 19.79 -10.71 1.93
N SER A 192 19.24 -9.91 2.83
CA SER A 192 20.02 -9.09 3.76
C SER A 192 20.74 -9.98 4.78
N GLU A 193 21.94 -9.59 5.19
CA GLU A 193 22.73 -10.33 6.17
C GLU A 193 22.67 -9.70 7.56
N ASP A 194 21.85 -8.69 7.76
CA ASP A 194 21.72 -7.98 9.04
C ASP A 194 20.53 -8.48 9.87
N ALA A 195 20.27 -7.83 11.01
CA ALA A 195 19.19 -8.18 11.92
C ALA A 195 17.80 -7.99 11.30
N CYS A 196 17.68 -7.22 10.23
CA CYS A 196 16.43 -6.98 9.52
C CYS A 196 16.15 -8.04 8.43
N ARG A 197 16.97 -9.08 8.33
CA ARG A 197 16.74 -10.16 7.38
C ARG A 197 15.40 -10.83 7.59
N VAL A 198 14.64 -10.97 6.51
CA VAL A 198 13.31 -11.61 6.53
C VAL A 198 13.45 -13.08 6.12
N GLU A 199 12.89 -13.96 6.93
CA GLU A 199 12.70 -15.37 6.61
C GLU A 199 11.20 -15.65 6.61
N LEU A 200 10.65 -16.08 5.47
CA LEU A 200 9.22 -16.28 5.32
C LEU A 200 8.66 -17.29 6.34
N SER A 201 9.44 -18.30 6.69
CA SER A 201 9.06 -19.30 7.69
C SER A 201 9.03 -18.77 9.11
N ALA A 202 9.69 -17.64 9.38
CA ALA A 202 9.78 -17.04 10.69
C ALA A 202 8.75 -15.92 10.92
N ILE A 203 7.93 -15.60 9.93
CA ILE A 203 6.89 -14.57 10.06
C ILE A 203 5.83 -15.06 11.05
N ARG A 204 5.73 -14.38 12.18
CA ARG A 204 4.83 -14.72 13.29
C ARG A 204 4.31 -13.47 13.97
N LEU A 205 3.10 -13.56 14.51
CA LEU A 205 2.55 -12.55 15.39
C LEU A 205 3.00 -12.84 16.84
N HIS A 206 4.08 -12.18 17.27
CA HIS A 206 4.50 -12.23 18.67
C HIS A 206 3.65 -11.23 19.46
N ARG A 207 2.86 -11.73 20.39
CA ARG A 207 1.81 -10.98 21.10
C ARG A 207 2.32 -9.68 21.74
N LYS A 208 3.45 -9.73 22.47
CA LYS A 208 4.02 -8.56 23.13
C LYS A 208 4.55 -7.55 22.11
N MET A 209 5.24 -8.03 21.10
CA MET A 209 5.82 -7.19 20.05
C MET A 209 4.71 -6.56 19.19
N ALA A 210 3.69 -7.33 18.83
CA ALA A 210 2.53 -6.83 18.10
C ALA A 210 1.82 -5.72 18.87
N GLY A 211 1.62 -5.90 20.17
CA GLY A 211 1.02 -4.89 21.05
C GLY A 211 1.83 -3.61 21.09
N ARG A 212 3.16 -3.70 21.12
CA ARG A 212 4.06 -2.54 21.11
C ARG A 212 4.01 -1.80 19.78
N ILE A 213 4.05 -2.52 18.67
CA ILE A 213 3.99 -1.94 17.33
C ILE A 213 2.66 -1.22 17.13
N ILE A 214 1.56 -1.85 17.51
CA ILE A 214 0.22 -1.26 17.38
C ILE A 214 0.11 -0.03 18.29
N ARG A 215 0.64 -0.08 19.49
CA ARG A 215 0.61 1.04 20.43
C ARG A 215 1.33 2.27 19.88
N VAL A 216 2.44 2.08 19.15
CA VAL A 216 3.19 3.16 18.53
C VAL A 216 2.57 3.56 17.18
N GLY A 217 2.18 2.57 16.37
CA GLY A 217 1.72 2.79 15.00
C GLY A 217 0.28 3.26 14.88
N LEU A 218 -0.61 2.82 15.77
CA LEU A 218 -2.02 3.16 15.69
C LEU A 218 -2.29 4.67 15.82
N PRO A 219 -1.69 5.40 16.80
CA PRO A 219 -1.85 6.85 16.86
C PRO A 219 -1.33 7.56 15.61
N THR A 220 -0.21 7.13 15.06
CA THR A 220 0.37 7.69 13.84
C THR A 220 -0.54 7.42 12.64
N GLY A 221 -1.09 6.21 12.55
CA GLY A 221 -2.04 5.84 11.50
C GLY A 221 -3.31 6.68 11.55
N ILE A 222 -3.88 6.86 12.72
CA ILE A 222 -5.07 7.69 12.93
C ILE A 222 -4.76 9.14 12.58
N GLN A 223 -3.61 9.66 12.99
CA GLN A 223 -3.17 11.01 12.67
C GLN A 223 -3.07 11.21 11.16
N ASN A 224 -2.49 10.27 10.44
CA ASN A 224 -2.39 10.33 8.98
C ASN A 224 -3.77 10.27 8.31
N MET A 225 -4.70 9.48 8.83
CA MET A 225 -6.08 9.46 8.34
C MET A 225 -6.75 10.83 8.48
N VAL A 226 -6.59 11.49 9.64
CA VAL A 226 -7.17 12.81 9.90
C VAL A 226 -6.57 13.87 8.98
N ILE A 227 -5.26 13.83 8.77
CA ILE A 227 -4.56 14.77 7.86
C ILE A 227 -5.01 14.57 6.41
N SER A 228 -5.29 13.32 6.00
CA SER A 228 -5.75 13.00 4.65
C SER A 228 -7.18 13.46 4.36
N PHE A 229 -7.92 13.78 5.41
CA PHE A 229 -9.27 14.31 5.30
C PHE A 229 -9.24 15.81 5.01
#